data_0ccba5b93444fdbad0d89a1a4f4f3547
#
_entry.id   0ccba5b93444fdbad0d89a1a4f4f3547
#
_cell.length_a   1.000
_cell.length_b   1.000
_cell.length_c   1.000
_cell.angle_alpha   90.00
_cell.angle_beta   90.00
_cell.angle_gamma   90.00
#
_symmetry.space_group_name_H-M   'P 1'
#
loop_
_entity.id
_entity.type
_entity.pdbx_description
1 polymer ?
#
loop_
_entity_poly.entity_id
_entity_poly.type
_entity_poly.pdbx_seq_one_letter_code
_entity_poly.pdbx_strand_id
1 'polypeptide(L)'
;MSDALMSVNDLHVEFDTYGGVVKAVRGVSFDVHPGQTLAIVGESGCGKSVTVQSLMGLIPMPPGRITQGTATLNGQDILGSKVIDGNDIRGDQVSMIFQDPMTSLNPTMNIGNQIAETLQVHRGYSHRDAFKRAVELLELTKIPEAAKRAKQYPFEFSGGMLQ
;
A
#
# COMPACT_ATOMS: atom_id res chain seq x y z
N MET A 1 23.05 -6.36 16.56
CA MET A 1 22.25 -6.75 15.38
C MET A 1 21.23 -5.65 15.24
N SER A 2 21.12 -5.01 14.08
CA SER A 2 20.08 -3.98 13.89
C SER A 2 18.73 -4.68 13.94
N ASP A 3 17.82 -4.19 14.76
CA ASP A 3 16.47 -4.73 14.83
C ASP A 3 15.81 -4.67 13.45
N ALA A 4 14.98 -5.66 13.12
CA ALA A 4 14.25 -5.68 11.87
C ALA A 4 13.29 -4.49 11.80
N LEU A 5 13.23 -3.82 10.64
CA LEU A 5 12.26 -2.77 10.38
C LEU A 5 10.84 -3.35 10.34
N MET A 6 10.70 -4.50 9.67
CA MET A 6 9.47 -5.29 9.63
C MET A 6 9.81 -6.74 9.97
N SER A 7 9.02 -7.37 10.83
CA SER A 7 9.14 -8.79 11.15
C SER A 7 7.77 -9.44 10.98
N VAL A 8 7.71 -10.50 10.21
CA VAL A 8 6.51 -11.33 9.99
C VAL A 8 6.82 -12.74 10.45
N ASN A 9 5.96 -13.32 11.30
CA ASN A 9 6.18 -14.62 11.87
C ASN A 9 4.92 -15.47 11.74
N ASP A 10 5.05 -16.60 11.06
CA ASP A 10 4.05 -17.66 10.91
C ASP A 10 2.67 -17.14 10.46
N LEU A 11 2.64 -16.25 9.46
CA LEU A 11 1.42 -15.63 8.95
C LEU A 11 0.55 -16.64 8.20
N HIS A 12 -0.70 -16.79 8.63
CA HIS A 12 -1.73 -17.59 7.97
C HIS A 12 -2.92 -16.74 7.59
N VAL A 13 -3.37 -16.85 6.34
CA VAL A 13 -4.54 -16.13 5.81
C VAL A 13 -5.44 -17.10 5.07
N GLU A 14 -6.73 -17.05 5.40
CA GLU A 14 -7.77 -17.89 4.81
C GLU A 14 -8.91 -17.03 4.28
N PHE A 15 -9.64 -17.56 3.31
CA PHE A 15 -10.87 -16.98 2.77
C PHE A 15 -12.02 -17.96 2.82
N ASP A 16 -13.15 -17.53 3.35
CA ASP A 16 -14.39 -18.28 3.29
C ASP A 16 -15.04 -18.11 1.91
N THR A 17 -15.22 -19.19 1.18
CA THR A 17 -15.82 -19.20 -0.17
C THR A 17 -17.00 -20.17 -0.21
N TYR A 18 -17.85 -20.06 -1.25
CA TYR A 18 -18.95 -21.03 -1.46
C TYR A 18 -18.45 -22.47 -1.59
N GLY A 19 -17.23 -22.69 -2.05
CA GLY A 19 -16.61 -24.02 -2.20
C GLY A 19 -15.85 -24.50 -0.94
N GLY A 20 -15.88 -23.73 0.15
CA GLY A 20 -15.17 -24.02 1.37
C GLY A 20 -14.04 -23.03 1.69
N VAL A 21 -13.18 -23.37 2.61
CA VAL A 21 -12.09 -22.51 3.08
C VAL A 21 -10.87 -22.63 2.15
N VAL A 22 -10.44 -21.51 1.60
CA VAL A 22 -9.21 -21.39 0.83
C VAL A 22 -8.08 -20.88 1.72
N LYS A 23 -7.04 -21.68 1.94
CA LYS A 23 -5.83 -21.29 2.68
C LYS A 23 -4.85 -20.61 1.74
N ALA A 24 -4.92 -19.29 1.66
CA ALA A 24 -4.11 -18.49 0.74
C ALA A 24 -2.67 -18.28 1.20
N VAL A 25 -2.44 -18.18 2.52
CA VAL A 25 -1.11 -18.10 3.14
C VAL A 25 -1.02 -19.14 4.25
N ARG A 26 0.10 -19.89 4.29
CA ARG A 26 0.24 -21.09 5.14
C ARG A 26 1.56 -21.06 5.91
N GLY A 27 1.71 -20.10 6.85
CA GLY A 27 2.89 -20.04 7.71
C GLY A 27 4.10 -19.34 7.05
N VAL A 28 3.94 -18.11 6.58
CA VAL A 28 5.03 -17.33 6.00
C VAL A 28 5.72 -16.51 7.08
N SER A 29 7.06 -16.59 7.10
CA SER A 29 7.91 -15.81 8.01
C SER A 29 9.05 -15.15 7.24
N PHE A 30 9.33 -13.88 7.55
CA PHE A 30 10.47 -13.13 7.02
C PHE A 30 10.71 -11.86 7.82
N ASP A 31 11.95 -11.35 7.73
CA ASP A 31 12.34 -10.07 8.27
C ASP A 31 12.81 -9.13 7.15
N VAL A 32 12.55 -7.84 7.29
CA VAL A 32 13.08 -6.78 6.43
C VAL A 32 13.87 -5.82 7.31
N HIS A 33 15.13 -5.61 6.98
CA HIS A 33 16.00 -4.69 7.70
C HIS A 33 16.08 -3.30 7.02
N PRO A 34 16.45 -2.24 7.75
CA PRO A 34 16.63 -0.92 7.16
C PRO A 34 17.59 -0.95 5.95
N GLY A 35 17.16 -0.32 4.84
CA GLY A 35 17.92 -0.28 3.59
C GLY A 35 17.93 -1.59 2.79
N GLN A 36 17.22 -2.62 3.23
CA GLN A 36 17.12 -3.91 2.54
C GLN A 36 15.97 -3.92 1.53
N THR A 37 16.18 -4.60 0.41
CA THR A 37 15.12 -4.99 -0.52
C THR A 37 14.89 -6.50 -0.41
N LEU A 38 13.66 -6.91 -0.08
CA LEU A 38 13.23 -8.30 -0.05
C LEU A 38 12.35 -8.60 -1.27
N ALA A 39 12.72 -9.61 -2.05
CA ALA A 39 11.91 -10.09 -3.17
C ALA A 39 11.09 -11.32 -2.76
N ILE A 40 9.77 -11.27 -2.94
CA ILE A 40 8.85 -12.40 -2.75
C ILE A 40 8.53 -12.98 -4.13
N VAL A 41 9.03 -14.17 -4.42
CA VAL A 41 8.88 -14.86 -5.70
C VAL A 41 8.02 -16.11 -5.59
N GLY A 42 7.39 -16.50 -6.68
CA GLY A 42 6.54 -17.69 -6.74
C GLY A 42 5.55 -17.61 -7.91
N GLU A 43 4.84 -18.72 -8.17
CA GLU A 43 3.85 -18.82 -9.24
C GLU A 43 2.63 -17.88 -9.02
N SER A 44 1.85 -17.66 -10.09
CA SER A 44 0.58 -16.93 -9.97
C SER A 44 -0.37 -17.68 -9.03
N GLY A 45 -1.05 -16.94 -8.14
CA GLY A 45 -2.00 -17.53 -7.18
C GLY A 45 -1.39 -18.15 -5.93
N CYS A 46 -0.05 -18.16 -5.76
CA CYS A 46 0.60 -18.77 -4.57
C CYS A 46 0.55 -17.89 -3.29
N GLY A 47 -0.23 -16.82 -3.26
CA GLY A 47 -0.45 -16.03 -2.04
C GLY A 47 0.46 -14.80 -1.85
N LYS A 48 1.38 -14.45 -2.78
CA LYS A 48 2.29 -13.30 -2.64
C LYS A 48 1.55 -11.99 -2.36
N SER A 49 0.61 -11.63 -3.22
CA SER A 49 -0.18 -10.40 -3.07
C SER A 49 -1.03 -10.42 -1.80
N VAL A 50 -1.61 -11.58 -1.48
CA VAL A 50 -2.38 -11.77 -0.24
C VAL A 50 -1.50 -11.53 0.99
N THR A 51 -0.27 -12.05 1.00
CA THR A 51 0.69 -11.81 2.10
C THR A 51 0.92 -10.31 2.31
N VAL A 52 1.30 -9.58 1.26
CA VAL A 52 1.58 -8.14 1.37
C VAL A 52 0.33 -7.33 1.73
N GLN A 53 -0.81 -7.64 1.10
CA GLN A 53 -2.08 -6.96 1.38
C GLN A 53 -2.58 -7.20 2.80
N SER A 54 -2.31 -8.39 3.38
CA SER A 54 -2.64 -8.69 4.78
C SER A 54 -1.89 -7.78 5.74
N LEU A 55 -0.58 -7.57 5.48
CA LEU A 55 0.27 -6.70 6.30
C LEU A 55 -0.16 -5.23 6.22
N MET A 56 -0.75 -4.84 5.08
CA MET A 56 -1.29 -3.50 4.86
C MET A 56 -2.73 -3.33 5.35
N GLY A 57 -3.36 -4.38 5.88
CA GLY A 57 -4.77 -4.36 6.28
C GLY A 57 -5.73 -4.10 5.11
N LEU A 58 -5.36 -4.51 3.88
CA LEU A 58 -6.13 -4.29 2.65
C LEU A 58 -7.00 -5.50 2.26
N ILE A 59 -6.93 -6.59 3.00
CA ILE A 59 -7.79 -7.77 2.79
C ILE A 59 -9.18 -7.47 3.39
N PRO A 60 -10.26 -7.58 2.59
CA PRO A 60 -11.62 -7.48 3.14
C PRO A 60 -11.87 -8.58 4.18
N MET A 61 -12.25 -8.21 5.37
CA MET A 61 -12.58 -9.14 6.46
C MET A 61 -14.01 -8.88 6.95
N PRO A 62 -15.02 -9.73 6.65
CA PRO A 62 -15.01 -10.94 5.82
C PRO A 62 -14.91 -10.67 4.30
N PRO A 63 -14.66 -11.65 3.39
CA PRO A 63 -14.52 -13.09 3.65
C PRO A 63 -13.14 -13.56 4.07
N GLY A 64 -12.12 -12.68 4.06
CA GLY A 64 -10.77 -12.99 4.52
C GLY A 64 -10.70 -13.05 6.04
N ARG A 65 -9.74 -13.81 6.56
CA ARG A 65 -9.36 -13.80 7.97
C ARG A 65 -7.89 -14.15 8.16
N ILE A 66 -7.24 -13.51 9.09
CA ILE A 66 -5.90 -13.88 9.56
C ILE A 66 -6.12 -14.86 10.73
N THR A 67 -5.70 -16.11 10.54
CA THR A 67 -5.97 -17.17 11.51
C THR A 67 -4.82 -17.40 12.48
N GLN A 68 -3.60 -17.02 12.10
CA GLN A 68 -2.39 -17.18 12.91
C GLN A 68 -1.29 -16.25 12.44
N GLY A 69 -0.33 -15.99 13.31
CA GLY A 69 0.89 -15.23 13.04
C GLY A 69 0.91 -13.87 13.71
N THR A 70 2.08 -13.26 13.64
CA THR A 70 2.33 -11.88 14.10
C THR A 70 3.07 -11.11 13.04
N ALA A 71 2.86 -9.80 12.98
CA ALA A 71 3.68 -8.91 12.17
C ALA A 71 3.90 -7.59 12.89
N THR A 72 5.13 -7.11 12.87
CA THR A 72 5.49 -5.83 13.47
C THR A 72 6.18 -4.93 12.44
N LEU A 73 5.94 -3.63 12.54
CA LEU A 73 6.64 -2.57 11.81
C LEU A 73 7.20 -1.59 12.83
N ASN A 74 8.52 -1.37 12.84
CA ASN A 74 9.20 -0.57 13.86
C ASN A 74 8.87 -0.99 15.30
N GLY A 75 8.69 -2.32 15.53
CA GLY A 75 8.28 -2.87 16.82
C GLY A 75 6.79 -2.73 17.17
N GLN A 76 6.00 -2.07 16.33
CA GLN A 76 4.56 -1.92 16.50
C GLN A 76 3.82 -3.07 15.80
N ASP A 77 2.88 -3.72 16.49
CA ASP A 77 2.02 -4.76 15.89
C ASP A 77 1.14 -4.16 14.78
N ILE A 78 1.19 -4.79 13.60
CA ILE A 78 0.41 -4.38 12.42
C ILE A 78 -0.68 -5.38 12.03
N LEU A 79 -0.86 -6.49 12.74
CA LEU A 79 -1.95 -7.45 12.51
C LEU A 79 -3.06 -7.39 13.56
N GLY A 80 -2.84 -6.73 14.69
CA GLY A 80 -3.81 -6.64 15.78
C GLY A 80 -5.02 -5.76 15.46
N SER A 81 -6.07 -5.88 16.28
CA SER A 81 -7.33 -5.14 16.12
C SER A 81 -7.19 -3.60 16.17
N LYS A 82 -6.09 -3.09 16.67
CA LYS A 82 -5.78 -1.64 16.68
C LYS A 82 -5.38 -1.08 15.30
N VAL A 83 -5.01 -1.96 14.35
CA VAL A 83 -4.63 -1.56 13.00
C VAL A 83 -5.84 -1.42 12.06
N ILE A 84 -7.03 -1.85 12.49
CA ILE A 84 -8.26 -1.71 11.70
C ILE A 84 -8.59 -0.23 11.43
N ASP A 85 -8.19 0.69 12.29
CA ASP A 85 -8.27 2.14 12.04
C ASP A 85 -7.19 2.67 11.08
N GLY A 86 -6.23 1.84 10.67
CA GLY A 86 -5.29 1.95 9.52
C GLY A 86 -4.65 3.30 9.18
N ASN A 87 -5.08 4.37 9.80
CA ASN A 87 -4.66 5.72 9.47
C ASN A 87 -3.23 6.05 9.93
N ASP A 88 -2.73 5.32 10.95
CA ASP A 88 -1.47 5.69 11.59
C ASP A 88 -0.23 5.16 10.88
N ILE A 89 -0.35 4.13 10.02
CA ILE A 89 0.80 3.54 9.33
C ILE A 89 0.73 3.65 7.82
N ARG A 90 -0.48 3.54 7.23
CA ARG A 90 -0.67 3.59 5.77
C ARG A 90 -0.50 5.01 5.24
N GLY A 91 0.35 5.15 4.22
CA GLY A 91 0.63 6.43 3.59
C GLY A 91 1.74 7.24 4.28
N ASP A 92 2.01 7.00 5.57
CA ASP A 92 3.09 7.66 6.31
C ASP A 92 4.31 6.75 6.53
N GLN A 93 4.12 5.57 7.12
CA GLN A 93 5.21 4.64 7.43
C GLN A 93 5.38 3.56 6.36
N VAL A 94 4.30 3.15 5.72
CA VAL A 94 4.29 2.13 4.68
C VAL A 94 3.31 2.49 3.59
N SER A 95 3.69 2.25 2.34
CA SER A 95 2.83 2.45 1.17
C SER A 95 2.93 1.27 0.21
N MET A 96 1.98 1.17 -0.70
CA MET A 96 1.92 0.10 -1.69
C MET A 96 1.72 0.68 -3.09
N ILE A 97 2.50 0.16 -4.04
CA ILE A 97 2.28 0.41 -5.46
C ILE A 97 1.56 -0.81 -6.03
N PHE A 98 0.35 -0.61 -6.55
CA PHE A 98 -0.44 -1.68 -7.15
C PHE A 98 -0.01 -1.96 -8.58
N GLN A 99 -0.22 -3.21 -9.01
CA GLN A 99 0.13 -3.64 -10.37
C GLN A 99 -0.72 -2.94 -11.45
N ASP A 100 -1.98 -2.64 -11.14
CA ASP A 100 -2.89 -1.91 -12.04
C ASP A 100 -3.06 -0.46 -11.56
N PRO A 101 -2.40 0.52 -12.22
CA PRO A 101 -2.52 1.93 -11.83
C PRO A 101 -3.90 2.52 -12.13
N MET A 102 -4.63 1.96 -13.09
CA MET A 102 -5.95 2.50 -13.49
C MET A 102 -6.99 2.34 -12.39
N THR A 103 -6.95 1.21 -11.68
CA THR A 103 -7.89 0.93 -10.58
C THR A 103 -7.48 1.56 -9.25
N SER A 104 -6.23 2.03 -9.16
CA SER A 104 -5.69 2.61 -7.92
C SER A 104 -6.00 4.10 -7.76
N LEU A 105 -6.36 4.78 -8.85
CA LEU A 105 -6.61 6.22 -8.85
C LEU A 105 -8.12 6.51 -8.86
N ASN A 106 -8.52 7.54 -8.12
CA ASN A 106 -9.90 8.02 -8.14
C ASN A 106 -10.19 8.76 -9.46
N PRO A 107 -11.08 8.25 -10.33
CA PRO A 107 -11.34 8.85 -11.64
C PRO A 107 -12.04 10.21 -11.56
N THR A 108 -12.63 10.55 -10.42
CA THR A 108 -13.40 11.81 -10.22
C THR A 108 -12.57 12.94 -9.59
N MET A 109 -11.31 12.66 -9.25
CA MET A 109 -10.40 13.62 -8.64
C MET A 109 -9.19 13.85 -9.56
N ASN A 110 -8.72 15.09 -9.70
CA ASN A 110 -7.51 15.36 -10.46
C ASN A 110 -6.25 14.83 -9.78
N ILE A 111 -5.23 14.54 -10.57
CA ILE A 111 -3.99 13.89 -10.11
C ILE A 111 -3.29 14.70 -9.02
N GLY A 112 -3.20 16.02 -9.19
CA GLY A 112 -2.55 16.90 -8.19
C GLY A 112 -3.21 16.84 -6.83
N ASN A 113 -4.55 16.80 -6.78
CA ASN A 113 -5.28 16.70 -5.51
C ASN A 113 -5.11 15.32 -4.86
N GLN A 114 -5.08 14.23 -5.63
CA GLN A 114 -4.83 12.88 -5.10
C GLN A 114 -3.44 12.79 -4.44
N ILE A 115 -2.41 13.37 -5.06
CA ILE A 115 -1.07 13.41 -4.47
C ILE A 115 -1.04 14.34 -3.24
N ALA A 116 -1.70 15.50 -3.34
CA ALA A 116 -1.74 16.48 -2.26
C ALA A 116 -2.47 15.98 -1.01
N GLU A 117 -3.47 15.12 -1.17
CA GLU A 117 -4.26 14.55 -0.06
C GLU A 117 -3.36 13.86 0.98
N THR A 118 -2.42 13.04 0.55
CA THR A 118 -1.45 12.38 1.44
C THR A 118 -0.67 13.38 2.29
N LEU A 119 -0.22 14.48 1.70
CA LEU A 119 0.52 15.52 2.40
C LEU A 119 -0.35 16.29 3.40
N GLN A 120 -1.62 16.51 3.07
CA GLN A 120 -2.57 17.16 3.96
C GLN A 120 -2.89 16.26 5.16
N VAL A 121 -3.20 14.99 4.91
CA VAL A 121 -3.61 14.04 5.95
C VAL A 121 -2.45 13.71 6.90
N HIS A 122 -1.26 13.41 6.37
CA HIS A 122 -0.15 12.88 7.18
C HIS A 122 0.87 13.94 7.60
N ARG A 123 0.94 15.09 6.91
CA ARG A 123 1.96 16.11 7.16
C ARG A 123 1.37 17.49 7.53
N GLY A 124 0.05 17.62 7.56
CA GLY A 124 -0.62 18.85 7.93
C GLY A 124 -0.38 20.02 6.98
N TYR A 125 -0.03 19.75 5.72
CA TYR A 125 0.17 20.82 4.72
C TYR A 125 -1.13 21.55 4.43
N SER A 126 -1.02 22.87 4.16
CA SER A 126 -2.13 23.59 3.56
C SER A 126 -2.43 23.01 2.16
N HIS A 127 -3.68 23.10 1.69
CA HIS A 127 -4.05 22.65 0.35
C HIS A 127 -3.13 23.27 -0.73
N ARG A 128 -2.82 24.56 -0.60
CA ARG A 128 -1.96 25.27 -1.55
C ARG A 128 -0.53 24.69 -1.58
N ASP A 129 0.06 24.46 -0.42
CA ASP A 129 1.43 23.96 -0.32
C ASP A 129 1.51 22.49 -0.72
N ALA A 130 0.52 21.70 -0.34
CA ALA A 130 0.39 20.30 -0.76
C ALA A 130 0.27 20.16 -2.28
N PHE A 131 -0.57 20.99 -2.92
CA PHE A 131 -0.72 20.98 -4.38
C PHE A 131 0.56 21.44 -5.10
N LYS A 132 1.24 22.47 -4.57
CA LYS A 132 2.55 22.88 -5.09
C LYS A 132 3.55 21.73 -5.01
N ARG A 133 3.59 21.03 -3.88
CA ARG A 133 4.46 19.88 -3.69
C ARG A 133 4.10 18.72 -4.63
N ALA A 134 2.82 18.50 -4.89
CA ALA A 134 2.37 17.50 -5.87
C ALA A 134 2.90 17.80 -7.28
N VAL A 135 2.91 19.07 -7.72
CA VAL A 135 3.52 19.45 -9.00
C VAL A 135 5.02 19.16 -9.02
N GLU A 136 5.75 19.50 -7.96
CA GLU A 136 7.19 19.19 -7.85
C GLU A 136 7.46 17.68 -7.92
N LEU A 137 6.61 16.84 -7.31
CA LEU A 137 6.73 15.39 -7.38
C LEU A 137 6.48 14.85 -8.79
N LEU A 138 5.52 15.40 -9.52
CA LEU A 138 5.28 15.07 -10.92
C LEU A 138 6.48 15.46 -11.82
N GLU A 139 7.13 16.58 -11.54
CA GLU A 139 8.37 16.98 -12.23
C GLU A 139 9.51 15.99 -11.96
N LEU A 140 9.67 15.57 -10.69
CA LEU A 140 10.69 14.58 -10.31
C LEU A 140 10.50 13.24 -11.02
N THR A 141 9.25 12.82 -11.24
CA THR A 141 8.93 11.62 -12.02
C THR A 141 8.92 11.85 -13.54
N LYS A 142 9.40 13.03 -13.99
CA LYS A 142 9.53 13.42 -15.41
C LYS A 142 8.20 13.44 -16.18
N ILE A 143 7.11 13.74 -15.51
CA ILE A 143 5.83 14.01 -16.16
C ILE A 143 5.94 15.36 -16.88
N PRO A 144 5.79 15.40 -18.21
CA PRO A 144 5.90 16.66 -18.96
C PRO A 144 4.75 17.60 -18.61
N GLU A 145 5.00 18.92 -18.60
CA GLU A 145 3.99 19.95 -18.25
C GLU A 145 3.31 19.68 -16.90
N ALA A 146 4.07 19.30 -15.86
CA ALA A 146 3.55 18.84 -14.57
C ALA A 146 2.46 19.75 -13.96
N ALA A 147 2.64 21.07 -14.01
CA ALA A 147 1.66 22.03 -13.49
C ALA A 147 0.30 21.99 -14.22
N LYS A 148 0.30 21.66 -15.51
CA LYS A 148 -0.92 21.43 -16.30
C LYS A 148 -1.49 20.05 -16.02
N ARG A 149 -0.64 19.03 -16.01
CA ARG A 149 -1.03 17.64 -15.75
C ARG A 149 -1.62 17.44 -14.36
N ALA A 150 -1.10 18.11 -13.33
CA ALA A 150 -1.66 18.07 -11.98
C ALA A 150 -3.16 18.41 -11.92
N LYS A 151 -3.67 19.22 -12.86
CA LYS A 151 -5.08 19.60 -12.94
C LYS A 151 -5.94 18.64 -13.75
N GLN A 152 -5.34 17.68 -14.41
CA GLN A 152 -6.01 16.69 -15.24
C GLN A 152 -6.47 15.49 -14.40
N TYR A 153 -7.41 14.74 -14.94
CA TYR A 153 -7.96 13.53 -14.36
C TYR A 153 -7.21 12.28 -14.87
N PRO A 154 -7.28 11.15 -14.15
CA PRO A 154 -6.57 9.93 -14.53
C PRO A 154 -6.81 9.48 -15.98
N PHE A 155 -8.04 9.59 -16.49
CA PHE A 155 -8.39 9.18 -17.86
C PHE A 155 -7.74 10.03 -18.96
N GLU A 156 -7.14 11.17 -18.62
CA GLU A 156 -6.39 12.03 -19.55
C GLU A 156 -4.90 11.67 -19.63
N PHE A 157 -4.46 10.66 -18.87
CA PHE A 157 -3.08 10.18 -18.82
C PHE A 157 -2.91 8.90 -19.63
N SER A 158 -1.72 8.69 -20.20
CA SER A 158 -1.35 7.39 -20.75
C SER A 158 -1.05 6.39 -19.63
N GLY A 159 -1.17 5.09 -19.90
CA GLY A 159 -0.89 4.05 -18.90
C GLY A 159 0.50 4.16 -18.26
N GLY A 160 1.52 4.49 -19.06
CA GLY A 160 2.88 4.68 -18.53
C GLY A 160 3.06 5.95 -17.67
N MET A 161 2.20 6.95 -17.84
CA MET A 161 2.22 8.14 -16.99
C MET A 161 1.48 7.89 -15.66
N LEU A 162 0.50 6.99 -15.66
CA LEU A 162 -0.24 6.61 -14.45
C LEU A 162 0.58 5.72 -13.51
N GLN A 163 1.47 4.91 -14.07
CA GLN A 163 2.39 4.03 -13.33
C GLN A 163 3.53 4.81 -12.68
#